data_c85239cd6b6d23d11f6b1e024cc45048
#
_entry.id   c85239cd6b6d23d11f6b1e024cc45048
#
_cell.length_a   1.000
_cell.length_b   1.000
_cell.length_c   1.000
_cell.angle_alpha   90.00
_cell.angle_beta   90.00
_cell.angle_gamma   90.00
#
_symmetry.space_group_name_H-M   'P 1'
#
loop_
_entity.id
_entity.type
_entity.pdbx_description
1 polymer ?
#
loop_
_entity_poly.entity_id
_entity_poly.type
_entity_poly.pdbx_seq_one_letter_code
_entity_poly.pdbx_strand_id
1 'polypeptide(L)'
;MKNLFLILFLTTFIDVSSQNNKALVDSLNNELKLVKYDSIRLKLYERLYSAELYSNPQNAKEHVTNAMNLSKRIGKKISHNRALYGLGSYFYITKELDSSDYYYTKSFKYAKENDFKEMIAKTMSSQALNENNLEKAIKMRDTANSILLEIGHHLNYAIGVGQRAELINRKGEHTKAYKESYKALRILDTIDAEPYRKADINIQLGNIEEKRGNREQAIKFYKKALDIFIETDDFVYQSNAYLNLGFTYFNMKNYDSAQYNLNKGVELAKKYRLKGNYSRGLGHLGIISLHKENYTDAREYLEKGIAFDKQFWKSGPTGFKLLHLGRVEMAENNFSKAINYFDECLKLSIEIKDKRAERDVYRTYIEVFEKTNRFKKANDYTKLYVKLKDSLQRAFNNKEIEDLKIAYDTEKKEAAIALQKEEIKTLNVQAKNDKLTKTLYSIGIFSLLAIASLLYFGFKQRIKKNKIEREKQEEIYKQEIGFKKKELASQTLHLVQKNTFIQELKENLVKIKQSPELFKVEFRRLVMLLKKESAEDKDWEVFKSYFSEVHNNFDHKLKAIYEDISEKEMRLASFLRMNLSTKEIASMLNVLPDSVLKSKYRLKKKLNLDKETDLNHFLSDL
;
A
#
# COMPACT_ATOMS: atom_id res chain seq x y z
N MET A 1 -18.78 3.68 -5.49
CA MET A 1 -17.66 3.01 -4.81
C MET A 1 -16.94 3.84 -3.74
N LYS A 2 -17.51 4.95 -3.26
CA LYS A 2 -16.89 5.76 -2.18
C LYS A 2 -17.02 5.16 -0.78
N ASN A 3 -17.92 4.22 -0.53
CA ASN A 3 -18.25 3.77 0.83
C ASN A 3 -18.03 2.27 1.14
N LEU A 4 -17.45 1.49 0.24
CA LEU A 4 -17.32 0.04 0.47
C LEU A 4 -16.00 -0.39 1.13
N PHE A 5 -14.99 0.48 1.17
CA PHE A 5 -13.68 0.16 1.75
C PHE A 5 -13.52 0.58 3.21
N LEU A 6 -14.56 1.14 3.81
CA LEU A 6 -14.44 1.82 5.12
C LEU A 6 -14.83 0.97 6.32
N ILE A 7 -15.19 -0.30 6.13
CA ILE A 7 -15.57 -1.19 7.26
C ILE A 7 -14.36 -1.61 8.13
N LEU A 8 -13.15 -1.34 7.67
CA LEU A 8 -11.93 -1.94 8.23
C LEU A 8 -11.27 -1.20 9.39
N PHE A 9 -11.73 -0.03 9.82
CA PHE A 9 -10.93 0.77 10.76
C PHE A 9 -11.63 1.26 12.03
N LEU A 10 -12.81 0.70 12.37
CA LEU A 10 -13.46 1.04 13.65
C LEU A 10 -13.08 0.12 14.81
N THR A 11 -12.11 -0.77 14.62
CA THR A 11 -11.68 -1.70 15.66
C THR A 11 -10.65 -1.08 16.60
N THR A 12 -11.09 -0.14 17.42
CA THR A 12 -10.46 0.04 18.71
C THR A 12 -11.16 -0.91 19.68
N PHE A 13 -10.47 -1.97 20.12
CA PHE A 13 -10.91 -2.95 21.11
C PHE A 13 -11.98 -3.96 20.64
N ILE A 14 -11.63 -4.92 19.81
CA ILE A 14 -12.34 -6.18 19.76
C ILE A 14 -11.36 -7.29 19.37
N ASP A 15 -11.05 -8.18 20.31
CA ASP A 15 -10.67 -9.53 20.00
C ASP A 15 -11.89 -10.21 19.35
N VAL A 16 -11.90 -10.34 18.04
CA VAL A 16 -13.00 -11.02 17.35
C VAL A 16 -12.45 -12.24 16.63
N SER A 17 -12.32 -13.31 17.36
CA SER A 17 -12.48 -14.63 16.76
C SER A 17 -13.98 -14.95 16.73
N SER A 18 -14.57 -15.10 15.55
CA SER A 18 -16.02 -15.21 15.39
C SER A 18 -16.66 -16.46 16.02
N GLN A 19 -15.88 -17.50 16.32
CA GLN A 19 -16.35 -18.70 17.00
C GLN A 19 -16.36 -18.56 18.53
N ASN A 20 -15.41 -17.81 19.10
CA ASN A 20 -15.38 -17.50 20.52
C ASN A 20 -16.43 -16.45 20.93
N ASN A 21 -16.97 -15.71 19.96
CA ASN A 21 -17.84 -14.57 20.26
C ASN A 21 -19.20 -15.00 20.82
N LYS A 22 -19.79 -16.10 20.35
CA LYS A 22 -21.07 -16.58 20.86
C LYS A 22 -20.93 -17.07 22.30
N ALA A 23 -19.91 -17.85 22.59
CA ALA A 23 -19.64 -18.34 23.96
C ALA A 23 -19.36 -17.16 24.92
N LEU A 24 -18.62 -16.15 24.46
CA LEU A 24 -18.37 -14.92 25.22
C LEU A 24 -19.67 -14.16 25.49
N VAL A 25 -20.50 -13.95 24.48
CA VAL A 25 -21.81 -13.26 24.59
C VAL A 25 -22.72 -14.00 25.54
N ASP A 26 -22.82 -15.34 25.43
CA ASP A 26 -23.62 -16.17 26.33
C ASP A 26 -23.12 -16.08 27.78
N SER A 27 -21.79 -16.13 27.99
CA SER A 27 -21.17 -15.94 29.30
C SER A 27 -21.49 -14.58 29.91
N LEU A 28 -21.29 -13.49 29.12
CA LEU A 28 -21.58 -12.12 29.58
C LEU A 28 -23.06 -11.89 29.89
N ASN A 29 -23.98 -12.48 29.11
CA ASN A 29 -25.40 -12.41 29.35
C ASN A 29 -25.82 -13.17 30.65
N ASN A 30 -25.17 -14.30 30.93
CA ASN A 30 -25.39 -15.02 32.18
C ASN A 30 -24.88 -14.21 33.38
N GLU A 31 -23.71 -13.61 33.28
CA GLU A 31 -23.18 -12.72 34.31
C GLU A 31 -24.08 -11.50 34.52
N LEU A 32 -24.62 -10.91 33.44
CA LEU A 32 -25.54 -9.77 33.49
C LEU A 32 -26.81 -10.04 34.29
N LYS A 33 -27.34 -11.29 34.24
CA LYS A 33 -28.51 -11.72 35.00
C LYS A 33 -28.26 -11.80 36.51
N LEU A 34 -27.02 -12.12 36.90
CA LEU A 34 -26.63 -12.36 38.29
C LEU A 34 -26.09 -11.11 38.99
N VAL A 35 -25.66 -10.12 38.22
CA VAL A 35 -24.98 -8.93 38.78
C VAL A 35 -25.94 -8.03 39.56
N LYS A 36 -25.55 -7.69 40.80
CA LYS A 36 -26.29 -6.77 41.68
C LYS A 36 -25.82 -5.32 41.59
N TYR A 37 -24.59 -5.10 41.25
CA TYR A 37 -23.99 -3.76 41.27
C TYR A 37 -24.06 -3.06 39.91
N ASP A 38 -24.61 -1.87 39.88
CA ASP A 38 -24.77 -1.05 38.66
C ASP A 38 -23.46 -0.73 37.95
N SER A 39 -22.37 -0.58 38.69
CA SER A 39 -21.04 -0.33 38.09
C SER A 39 -20.49 -1.54 37.33
N ILE A 40 -20.79 -2.76 37.78
CA ILE A 40 -20.43 -3.99 37.07
C ILE A 40 -21.38 -4.19 35.89
N ARG A 41 -22.69 -4.00 36.09
CA ARG A 41 -23.70 -4.05 35.03
C ARG A 41 -23.36 -3.12 33.87
N LEU A 42 -22.89 -1.91 34.16
CA LEU A 42 -22.44 -0.96 33.14
C LEU A 42 -21.28 -1.53 32.30
N LYS A 43 -20.26 -2.10 32.95
CA LYS A 43 -19.13 -2.74 32.24
C LYS A 43 -19.58 -3.92 31.38
N LEU A 44 -20.55 -4.70 31.84
CA LEU A 44 -21.11 -5.82 31.07
C LEU A 44 -21.84 -5.33 29.82
N TYR A 45 -22.64 -4.26 29.92
CA TYR A 45 -23.26 -3.63 28.75
C TYR A 45 -22.23 -3.11 27.76
N GLU A 46 -21.16 -2.46 28.21
CA GLU A 46 -20.07 -1.98 27.35
C GLU A 46 -19.38 -3.15 26.62
N ARG A 47 -19.14 -4.27 27.31
CA ARG A 47 -18.53 -5.49 26.73
C ARG A 47 -19.48 -6.19 25.74
N LEU A 48 -20.75 -6.36 26.10
CA LEU A 48 -21.77 -6.94 25.22
C LEU A 48 -21.95 -6.11 23.95
N TYR A 49 -22.04 -4.77 24.08
CA TYR A 49 -22.06 -3.88 22.94
C TYR A 49 -20.87 -4.14 21.99
N SER A 50 -19.66 -4.20 22.55
CA SER A 50 -18.45 -4.43 21.75
C SER A 50 -18.46 -5.81 21.07
N ALA A 51 -18.91 -6.85 21.75
CA ALA A 51 -18.97 -8.21 21.24
C ALA A 51 -20.02 -8.39 20.13
N GLU A 52 -21.14 -7.66 20.19
CA GLU A 52 -22.26 -7.87 19.28
C GLU A 52 -22.38 -6.82 18.17
N LEU A 53 -21.61 -5.73 18.21
CA LEU A 53 -21.72 -4.60 17.27
C LEU A 53 -21.73 -5.03 15.80
N TYR A 54 -20.92 -6.02 15.44
CA TYR A 54 -20.80 -6.50 14.05
C TYR A 54 -21.59 -7.77 13.78
N SER A 55 -21.78 -8.62 14.79
CA SER A 55 -22.47 -9.92 14.65
C SER A 55 -23.99 -9.80 14.82
N ASN A 56 -24.43 -8.96 15.74
CA ASN A 56 -25.85 -8.69 16.03
C ASN A 56 -26.07 -7.21 16.38
N PRO A 57 -26.05 -6.31 15.39
CA PRO A 57 -26.12 -4.86 15.63
C PRO A 57 -27.36 -4.43 16.44
N GLN A 58 -28.47 -5.15 16.31
CA GLN A 58 -29.70 -4.79 17.03
C GLN A 58 -29.57 -4.98 18.55
N ASN A 59 -29.00 -6.11 18.99
CA ASN A 59 -28.71 -6.33 20.40
C ASN A 59 -27.65 -5.33 20.90
N ALA A 60 -26.64 -5.08 20.08
CA ALA A 60 -25.61 -4.08 20.43
C ALA A 60 -26.23 -2.69 20.67
N LYS A 61 -27.24 -2.29 19.88
CA LYS A 61 -27.98 -1.03 20.09
C LYS A 61 -28.65 -1.01 21.45
N GLU A 62 -29.29 -2.11 21.83
CA GLU A 62 -29.94 -2.25 23.13
C GLU A 62 -28.91 -2.10 24.27
N HIS A 63 -27.80 -2.83 24.19
CA HIS A 63 -26.76 -2.78 25.22
C HIS A 63 -26.13 -1.40 25.36
N VAL A 64 -25.82 -0.72 24.26
CA VAL A 64 -25.24 0.64 24.34
C VAL A 64 -26.25 1.66 24.86
N THR A 65 -27.54 1.48 24.54
CA THR A 65 -28.61 2.33 25.06
C THR A 65 -28.78 2.14 26.58
N ASN A 66 -28.75 0.89 27.04
CA ASN A 66 -28.77 0.55 28.46
C ASN A 66 -27.54 1.09 29.19
N ALA A 67 -26.35 1.00 28.59
CA ALA A 67 -25.12 1.61 29.11
C ALA A 67 -25.24 3.12 29.22
N MET A 68 -25.81 3.79 28.19
CA MET A 68 -26.02 5.24 28.20
C MET A 68 -26.93 5.70 29.34
N ASN A 69 -28.07 5.02 29.51
CA ASN A 69 -29.04 5.35 30.54
C ASN A 69 -28.48 5.09 31.95
N LEU A 70 -27.85 3.92 32.12
CA LEU A 70 -27.26 3.53 33.41
C LEU A 70 -26.10 4.45 33.80
N SER A 71 -25.17 4.74 32.87
CA SER A 71 -24.04 5.64 33.13
C SER A 71 -24.48 7.05 33.54
N LYS A 72 -25.55 7.57 32.91
CA LYS A 72 -26.17 8.83 33.29
C LYS A 72 -26.72 8.79 34.73
N ARG A 73 -27.47 7.72 35.04
CA ARG A 73 -28.08 7.54 36.37
C ARG A 73 -27.05 7.47 37.50
N ILE A 74 -25.94 6.75 37.28
CA ILE A 74 -24.88 6.57 38.31
C ILE A 74 -23.74 7.59 38.22
N GLY A 75 -23.88 8.62 37.39
CA GLY A 75 -22.92 9.71 37.25
C GLY A 75 -21.57 9.33 36.64
N LYS A 76 -21.47 8.22 35.89
CA LYS A 76 -20.23 7.76 35.23
C LYS A 76 -20.02 8.48 33.89
N LYS A 77 -19.51 9.74 33.96
CA LYS A 77 -19.37 10.65 32.83
C LYS A 77 -18.62 10.04 31.62
N ILE A 78 -17.48 9.36 31.84
CA ILE A 78 -16.69 8.77 30.76
C ILE A 78 -17.43 7.63 30.06
N SER A 79 -18.11 6.77 30.81
CA SER A 79 -18.94 5.68 30.24
C SER A 79 -20.16 6.24 29.50
N HIS A 80 -20.75 7.34 29.98
CA HIS A 80 -21.80 8.03 29.24
C HIS A 80 -21.31 8.55 27.88
N ASN A 81 -20.12 9.14 27.84
CA ASN A 81 -19.50 9.57 26.59
C ASN A 81 -19.21 8.37 25.67
N ARG A 82 -18.65 7.29 26.20
CA ARG A 82 -18.42 6.04 25.44
C ARG A 82 -19.72 5.48 24.85
N ALA A 83 -20.81 5.55 25.57
CA ALA A 83 -22.10 5.10 25.07
C ALA A 83 -22.64 6.01 23.94
N LEU A 84 -22.51 7.33 24.07
CA LEU A 84 -22.83 8.26 22.99
C LEU A 84 -22.01 7.96 21.72
N TYR A 85 -20.70 7.77 21.88
CA TYR A 85 -19.81 7.35 20.80
C TYR A 85 -20.23 6.01 20.21
N GLY A 86 -20.59 5.03 21.06
CA GLY A 86 -21.07 3.70 20.65
C GLY A 86 -22.34 3.77 19.79
N LEU A 87 -23.30 4.63 20.15
CA LEU A 87 -24.48 4.87 19.30
C LEU A 87 -24.08 5.45 17.94
N GLY A 88 -23.14 6.40 17.90
CA GLY A 88 -22.58 6.90 16.65
C GLY A 88 -22.00 5.77 15.77
N SER A 89 -21.24 4.86 16.40
CA SER A 89 -20.65 3.70 15.71
C SER A 89 -21.71 2.70 15.24
N TYR A 90 -22.73 2.43 16.03
CA TYR A 90 -23.87 1.61 15.62
C TYR A 90 -24.52 2.17 14.35
N PHE A 91 -24.91 3.44 14.36
CA PHE A 91 -25.56 4.07 13.20
C PHE A 91 -24.65 4.15 11.98
N TYR A 92 -23.33 4.26 12.19
CA TYR A 92 -22.36 4.17 11.10
C TYR A 92 -22.40 2.80 10.41
N ILE A 93 -22.41 1.72 11.22
CA ILE A 93 -22.42 0.34 10.71
C ILE A 93 -23.75 0.02 10.01
N THR A 94 -24.87 0.51 10.55
CA THR A 94 -26.20 0.36 9.92
C THR A 94 -26.45 1.27 8.73
N LYS A 95 -25.46 2.13 8.40
CA LYS A 95 -25.52 3.10 7.27
C LYS A 95 -26.52 4.24 7.44
N GLU A 96 -26.90 4.53 8.65
CA GLU A 96 -27.71 5.68 9.03
C GLU A 96 -26.78 6.88 9.35
N LEU A 97 -26.13 7.45 8.30
CA LEU A 97 -25.03 8.38 8.46
C LEU A 97 -25.42 9.68 9.20
N ASP A 98 -26.63 10.17 9.00
CA ASP A 98 -27.13 11.38 9.69
C ASP A 98 -27.24 11.13 11.21
N SER A 99 -27.78 9.99 11.59
CA SER A 99 -27.85 9.56 13.00
C SER A 99 -26.46 9.33 13.59
N SER A 100 -25.56 8.75 12.80
CA SER A 100 -24.16 8.55 13.20
C SER A 100 -23.48 9.89 13.51
N ASP A 101 -23.60 10.87 12.62
CA ASP A 101 -23.00 12.19 12.79
C ASP A 101 -23.60 12.93 13.99
N TYR A 102 -24.91 12.83 14.20
CA TYR A 102 -25.58 13.38 15.37
C TYR A 102 -24.99 12.87 16.69
N TYR A 103 -24.82 11.55 16.83
CA TYR A 103 -24.30 10.97 18.06
C TYR A 103 -22.80 11.20 18.24
N TYR A 104 -22.01 11.19 17.18
CA TYR A 104 -20.61 11.58 17.26
C TYR A 104 -20.46 13.05 17.64
N THR A 105 -21.30 13.95 17.12
CA THR A 105 -21.29 15.36 17.49
C THR A 105 -21.65 15.55 18.97
N LYS A 106 -22.64 14.82 19.48
CA LYS A 106 -22.97 14.80 20.91
C LYS A 106 -21.80 14.29 21.77
N SER A 107 -21.19 13.17 21.36
CA SER A 107 -20.04 12.61 22.07
C SER A 107 -18.86 13.60 22.08
N PHE A 108 -18.56 14.25 20.95
CA PHE A 108 -17.51 15.25 20.84
C PHE A 108 -17.74 16.44 21.77
N LYS A 109 -18.96 17.00 21.75
CA LYS A 109 -19.34 18.13 22.61
C LYS A 109 -19.18 17.75 24.08
N TYR A 110 -19.74 16.61 24.47
CA TYR A 110 -19.67 16.11 25.85
C TYR A 110 -18.23 15.85 26.29
N ALA A 111 -17.39 15.26 25.40
CA ALA A 111 -15.98 15.02 25.67
C ALA A 111 -15.21 16.34 25.86
N LYS A 112 -15.51 17.36 25.06
CA LYS A 112 -14.89 18.68 25.17
C LYS A 112 -15.28 19.40 26.46
N GLU A 113 -16.56 19.35 26.87
CA GLU A 113 -17.06 19.92 28.10
C GLU A 113 -16.46 19.28 29.35
N ASN A 114 -16.01 18.03 29.29
CA ASN A 114 -15.43 17.28 30.41
C ASN A 114 -13.92 17.04 30.27
N ASP A 115 -13.25 17.64 29.29
CA ASP A 115 -11.82 17.49 28.98
C ASP A 115 -11.37 16.02 28.80
N PHE A 116 -12.19 15.20 28.13
CA PHE A 116 -11.85 13.82 27.83
C PHE A 116 -11.04 13.73 26.53
N LYS A 117 -9.76 14.09 26.58
CA LYS A 117 -8.86 14.20 25.42
C LYS A 117 -8.89 12.95 24.52
N GLU A 118 -8.84 11.75 25.10
CA GLU A 118 -8.93 10.49 24.35
C GLU A 118 -10.24 10.40 23.55
N MET A 119 -11.36 10.72 24.17
CA MET A 119 -12.67 10.66 23.52
C MET A 119 -12.85 11.75 22.47
N ILE A 120 -12.25 12.94 22.66
CA ILE A 120 -12.19 13.99 21.65
C ILE A 120 -11.49 13.44 20.40
N ALA A 121 -10.27 12.88 20.56
CA ALA A 121 -9.50 12.33 19.45
C ALA A 121 -10.23 11.17 18.76
N LYS A 122 -10.80 10.26 19.53
CA LYS A 122 -11.55 9.09 19.03
C LYS A 122 -12.77 9.51 18.21
N THR A 123 -13.53 10.47 18.71
CA THR A 123 -14.74 10.95 18.04
C THR A 123 -14.41 11.71 16.76
N MET A 124 -13.42 12.62 16.81
CA MET A 124 -12.92 13.30 15.61
C MET A 124 -12.43 12.31 14.55
N SER A 125 -11.76 11.26 15.00
CA SER A 125 -11.30 10.16 14.13
C SER A 125 -12.45 9.48 13.41
N SER A 126 -13.55 9.22 14.11
CA SER A 126 -14.73 8.58 13.52
C SER A 126 -15.54 9.53 12.63
N GLN A 127 -15.67 10.79 13.01
CA GLN A 127 -16.29 11.82 12.16
C GLN A 127 -15.53 12.01 10.84
N ALA A 128 -14.18 11.93 10.86
CA ALA A 128 -13.37 12.00 9.65
C ALA A 128 -13.70 10.90 8.65
N LEU A 129 -14.24 9.75 9.08
CA LEU A 129 -14.67 8.67 8.19
C LEU A 129 -15.97 9.01 7.43
N ASN A 130 -16.87 9.80 8.05
CA ASN A 130 -18.12 10.25 7.46
C ASN A 130 -17.94 11.50 6.57
N GLU A 131 -16.81 12.20 6.72
CA GLU A 131 -16.53 13.44 6.00
C GLU A 131 -16.28 13.17 4.52
N ASN A 132 -17.05 13.79 3.65
CA ASN A 132 -16.93 13.68 2.19
C ASN A 132 -15.76 14.48 1.64
N ASN A 133 -15.41 15.59 2.29
CA ASN A 133 -14.27 16.41 1.91
C ASN A 133 -12.99 15.77 2.49
N LEU A 134 -12.17 15.18 1.62
CA LEU A 134 -10.96 14.47 2.04
C LEU A 134 -9.95 15.39 2.74
N GLU A 135 -9.83 16.66 2.34
CA GLU A 135 -8.94 17.62 2.99
C GLU A 135 -9.36 17.89 4.44
N LYS A 136 -10.68 18.09 4.63
CA LYS A 136 -11.25 18.28 5.97
C LYS A 136 -11.08 17.02 6.82
N ALA A 137 -11.34 15.84 6.24
CA ALA A 137 -11.12 14.56 6.92
C ALA A 137 -9.66 14.36 7.37
N ILE A 138 -8.70 14.71 6.50
CA ILE A 138 -7.27 14.64 6.82
C ILE A 138 -6.93 15.60 7.96
N LYS A 139 -7.40 16.86 7.92
CA LYS A 139 -7.17 17.84 9.01
C LYS A 139 -7.76 17.38 10.34
N MET A 140 -8.96 16.82 10.33
CA MET A 140 -9.57 16.25 11.54
C MET A 140 -8.72 15.12 12.10
N ARG A 141 -8.18 14.27 11.23
CA ARG A 141 -7.29 13.17 11.63
C ARG A 141 -5.95 13.69 12.17
N ASP A 142 -5.38 14.74 11.57
CA ASP A 142 -4.17 15.39 12.06
C ASP A 142 -4.35 15.91 13.49
N THR A 143 -5.47 16.60 13.73
CA THR A 143 -5.79 17.11 15.08
C THR A 143 -5.98 15.96 16.08
N ALA A 144 -6.71 14.91 15.71
CA ALA A 144 -6.90 13.73 16.56
C ALA A 144 -5.56 13.05 16.88
N ASN A 145 -4.68 12.89 15.89
CA ASN A 145 -3.37 12.29 16.06
C ASN A 145 -2.46 13.14 16.98
N SER A 146 -2.52 14.46 16.86
CA SER A 146 -1.77 15.36 17.76
C SER A 146 -2.19 15.20 19.21
N ILE A 147 -3.50 15.11 19.47
CA ILE A 147 -4.03 14.86 20.83
C ILE A 147 -3.58 13.48 21.35
N LEU A 148 -3.65 12.43 20.51
CA LEU A 148 -3.24 11.07 20.91
C LEU A 148 -1.75 11.00 21.25
N LEU A 149 -0.91 11.72 20.51
CA LEU A 149 0.51 11.83 20.79
C LEU A 149 0.78 12.59 22.10
N GLU A 150 0.07 13.71 22.32
CA GLU A 150 0.18 14.52 23.53
C GLU A 150 -0.15 13.72 24.81
N ILE A 151 -1.19 12.86 24.75
CA ILE A 151 -1.60 12.04 25.90
C ILE A 151 -0.85 10.70 25.99
N GLY A 152 0.17 10.47 25.13
CA GLY A 152 1.00 9.27 25.16
C GLY A 152 0.32 7.98 24.67
N HIS A 153 -0.81 8.08 23.96
CA HIS A 153 -1.53 6.93 23.44
C HIS A 153 -0.94 6.45 22.11
N HIS A 154 0.28 5.89 22.16
CA HIS A 154 1.07 5.52 20.99
C HIS A 154 0.38 4.52 20.06
N LEU A 155 -0.36 3.54 20.59
CA LEU A 155 -1.12 2.58 19.79
C LEU A 155 -2.20 3.27 18.96
N ASN A 156 -3.04 4.08 19.60
CA ASN A 156 -4.10 4.82 18.92
C ASN A 156 -3.53 5.85 17.93
N TYR A 157 -2.39 6.45 18.27
CA TYR A 157 -1.66 7.33 17.37
C TYR A 157 -1.18 6.57 16.10
N ALA A 158 -0.59 5.38 16.25
CA ALA A 158 -0.16 4.55 15.11
C ALA A 158 -1.35 4.18 14.19
N ILE A 159 -2.47 3.75 14.79
CA ILE A 159 -3.71 3.47 14.07
C ILE A 159 -4.20 4.74 13.34
N GLY A 160 -4.17 5.88 14.01
CA GLY A 160 -4.57 7.16 13.44
C GLY A 160 -3.69 7.60 12.25
N VAL A 161 -2.39 7.35 12.31
CA VAL A 161 -1.45 7.57 11.19
C VAL A 161 -1.82 6.67 10.01
N GLY A 162 -2.10 5.38 10.23
CA GLY A 162 -2.57 4.46 9.19
C GLY A 162 -3.89 4.92 8.56
N GLN A 163 -4.85 5.34 9.35
CA GLN A 163 -6.14 5.86 8.86
C GLN A 163 -5.98 7.16 8.07
N ARG A 164 -5.07 8.04 8.49
CA ARG A 164 -4.69 9.23 7.72
C ARG A 164 -4.08 8.85 6.37
N ALA A 165 -3.20 7.86 6.36
CA ALA A 165 -2.59 7.35 5.14
C ALA A 165 -3.64 6.83 4.16
N GLU A 166 -4.70 6.16 4.63
CA GLU A 166 -5.80 5.73 3.76
C GLU A 166 -6.57 6.92 3.15
N LEU A 167 -6.82 7.98 3.90
CA LEU A 167 -7.43 9.20 3.36
C LEU A 167 -6.55 9.84 2.28
N ILE A 168 -5.24 9.89 2.51
CA ILE A 168 -4.24 10.37 1.54
C ILE A 168 -4.22 9.47 0.30
N ASN A 169 -4.29 8.15 0.48
CA ASN A 169 -4.38 7.18 -0.62
C ASN A 169 -5.66 7.38 -1.46
N ARG A 170 -6.79 7.64 -0.80
CA ARG A 170 -8.06 7.97 -1.47
C ARG A 170 -8.00 9.30 -2.25
N LYS A 171 -7.24 10.26 -1.75
CA LYS A 171 -6.95 11.51 -2.46
C LYS A 171 -6.10 11.24 -3.70
N GLY A 172 -5.38 10.07 -3.77
CA GLY A 172 -4.52 9.59 -4.84
C GLY A 172 -3.05 9.99 -4.69
N GLU A 173 -2.65 10.50 -3.53
CA GLU A 173 -1.27 10.80 -3.16
C GLU A 173 -0.58 9.49 -2.69
N HIS A 174 -0.44 8.52 -3.61
CA HIS A 174 -0.06 7.14 -3.27
C HIS A 174 1.33 7.03 -2.61
N THR A 175 2.30 7.83 -3.08
CA THR A 175 3.66 7.85 -2.50
C THR A 175 3.67 8.34 -1.06
N LYS A 176 2.91 9.41 -0.78
CA LYS A 176 2.77 9.94 0.57
C LYS A 176 2.01 8.98 1.48
N ALA A 177 0.94 8.38 0.97
CA ALA A 177 0.18 7.35 1.69
C ALA A 177 1.06 6.16 2.07
N TYR A 178 1.94 5.71 1.17
CA TYR A 178 2.90 4.63 1.44
C TYR A 178 3.85 5.00 2.59
N LYS A 179 4.46 6.19 2.54
CA LYS A 179 5.37 6.67 3.60
C LYS A 179 4.65 6.72 4.96
N GLU A 180 3.43 7.25 5.00
CA GLU A 180 2.62 7.32 6.24
C GLU A 180 2.22 5.93 6.75
N SER A 181 1.78 5.02 5.88
CA SER A 181 1.46 3.64 6.28
C SER A 181 2.69 2.92 6.83
N TYR A 182 3.85 3.13 6.20
CA TYR A 182 5.10 2.54 6.68
C TYR A 182 5.54 3.14 8.03
N LYS A 183 5.30 4.44 8.24
CA LYS A 183 5.49 5.09 9.54
C LYS A 183 4.59 4.45 10.61
N ALA A 184 3.31 4.21 10.30
CA ALA A 184 2.40 3.53 11.22
C ALA A 184 2.90 2.13 11.58
N LEU A 185 3.35 1.34 10.59
CA LEU A 185 3.90 0.01 10.81
C LEU A 185 5.12 0.05 11.74
N ARG A 186 6.07 0.96 11.51
CA ARG A 186 7.25 1.14 12.37
C ARG A 186 6.87 1.48 13.81
N ILE A 187 5.88 2.33 14.03
CA ILE A 187 5.41 2.65 15.38
C ILE A 187 4.82 1.39 16.03
N LEU A 188 4.00 0.61 15.30
CA LEU A 188 3.44 -0.64 15.80
C LEU A 188 4.53 -1.67 16.15
N ASP A 189 5.65 -1.69 15.41
CA ASP A 189 6.79 -2.54 15.73
C ASP A 189 7.51 -2.10 17.01
N THR A 190 7.66 -0.80 17.25
CA THR A 190 8.36 -0.27 18.43
C THR A 190 7.59 -0.46 19.74
N ILE A 191 6.26 -0.54 19.68
CA ILE A 191 5.40 -0.72 20.86
C ILE A 191 4.96 -2.17 21.05
N ASP A 192 5.53 -3.10 20.28
CA ASP A 192 5.17 -4.52 20.26
C ASP A 192 3.63 -4.74 20.17
N ALA A 193 3.02 -4.02 19.23
CA ALA A 193 1.59 -4.10 19.03
C ALA A 193 1.15 -5.48 18.53
N GLU A 194 -0.08 -5.84 18.88
CA GLU A 194 -0.69 -7.11 18.47
C GLU A 194 -0.58 -7.34 16.96
N PRO A 195 -0.25 -8.59 16.53
CA PRO A 195 0.07 -8.91 15.13
C PRO A 195 -1.01 -8.46 14.13
N TYR A 196 -2.30 -8.58 14.49
CA TYR A 196 -3.40 -8.20 13.60
C TYR A 196 -3.40 -6.70 13.23
N ARG A 197 -2.89 -5.81 14.11
CA ARG A 197 -2.74 -4.39 13.80
C ARG A 197 -1.71 -4.16 12.69
N LYS A 198 -0.62 -4.93 12.73
CA LYS A 198 0.40 -4.91 11.69
C LYS A 198 -0.13 -5.48 10.38
N ALA A 199 -0.99 -6.51 10.46
CA ALA A 199 -1.66 -7.09 9.30
C ALA A 199 -2.58 -6.09 8.59
N ASP A 200 -3.35 -5.30 9.33
CA ASP A 200 -4.18 -4.22 8.76
C ASP A 200 -3.34 -3.23 7.94
N ILE A 201 -2.20 -2.80 8.47
CA ILE A 201 -1.29 -1.89 7.74
C ILE A 201 -0.67 -2.58 6.52
N ASN A 202 -0.36 -3.89 6.59
CA ASN A 202 0.11 -4.65 5.43
C ASN A 202 -0.96 -4.73 4.33
N ILE A 203 -2.24 -4.95 4.66
CA ILE A 203 -3.34 -4.84 3.67
C ILE A 203 -3.36 -3.45 3.03
N GLN A 204 -3.22 -2.40 3.82
CA GLN A 204 -3.21 -1.03 3.32
C GLN A 204 -2.01 -0.77 2.39
N LEU A 205 -0.80 -1.19 2.77
CA LEU A 205 0.40 -1.11 1.94
C LEU A 205 0.23 -1.88 0.63
N GLY A 206 -0.36 -3.08 0.69
CA GLY A 206 -0.71 -3.86 -0.49
C GLY A 206 -1.67 -3.12 -1.42
N ASN A 207 -2.71 -2.50 -0.88
CA ASN A 207 -3.67 -1.69 -1.65
C ASN A 207 -3.02 -0.46 -2.31
N ILE A 208 -2.05 0.17 -1.64
CA ILE A 208 -1.30 1.30 -2.19
C ILE A 208 -0.38 0.83 -3.32
N GLU A 209 0.35 -0.26 -3.14
CA GLU A 209 1.25 -0.82 -4.15
C GLU A 209 0.49 -1.33 -5.39
N GLU A 210 -0.70 -1.92 -5.22
CA GLU A 210 -1.59 -2.28 -6.33
C GLU A 210 -1.96 -1.04 -7.17
N LYS A 211 -2.31 0.08 -6.51
CA LYS A 211 -2.64 1.33 -7.21
C LYS A 211 -1.43 1.97 -7.88
N ARG A 212 -0.24 1.76 -7.36
CA ARG A 212 1.04 2.18 -7.97
C ARG A 212 1.47 1.28 -9.13
N GLY A 213 0.80 0.14 -9.32
CA GLY A 213 1.14 -0.86 -10.32
C GLY A 213 2.21 -1.87 -9.87
N ASN A 214 2.71 -1.78 -8.65
CA ASN A 214 3.74 -2.67 -8.08
C ASN A 214 3.12 -3.96 -7.54
N ARG A 215 2.51 -4.75 -8.43
CA ARG A 215 1.67 -5.90 -8.08
C ARG A 215 2.40 -6.98 -7.30
N GLU A 216 3.65 -7.25 -7.62
CA GLU A 216 4.46 -8.23 -6.89
C GLU A 216 4.67 -7.82 -5.43
N GLN A 217 4.90 -6.53 -5.20
CA GLN A 217 5.05 -6.01 -3.86
C GLN A 217 3.71 -6.02 -3.11
N ALA A 218 2.61 -5.72 -3.79
CA ALA A 218 1.26 -5.84 -3.23
C ALA A 218 0.98 -7.27 -2.75
N ILE A 219 1.29 -8.28 -3.57
CA ILE A 219 1.16 -9.70 -3.20
C ILE A 219 1.96 -10.03 -1.93
N LYS A 220 3.20 -9.54 -1.81
CA LYS A 220 4.02 -9.78 -0.62
C LYS A 220 3.36 -9.23 0.64
N PHE A 221 2.82 -8.01 0.58
CA PHE A 221 2.12 -7.41 1.70
C PHE A 221 0.81 -8.15 2.04
N TYR A 222 0.02 -8.52 1.04
CA TYR A 222 -1.22 -9.28 1.27
C TYR A 222 -0.95 -10.66 1.87
N LYS A 223 0.10 -11.36 1.44
CA LYS A 223 0.49 -12.67 2.02
C LYS A 223 0.92 -12.52 3.47
N LYS A 224 1.79 -11.53 3.79
CA LYS A 224 2.16 -11.24 5.18
C LYS A 224 0.95 -10.98 6.09
N ALA A 225 -0.02 -10.24 5.58
CA ALA A 225 -1.25 -10.00 6.32
C ALA A 225 -2.09 -11.26 6.46
N LEU A 226 -2.21 -12.04 5.39
CA LEU A 226 -2.99 -13.29 5.36
C LEU A 226 -2.44 -14.31 6.34
N ASP A 227 -1.11 -14.49 6.40
CA ASP A 227 -0.46 -15.40 7.33
C ASP A 227 -0.86 -15.08 8.78
N ILE A 228 -0.82 -13.80 9.16
CA ILE A 228 -1.24 -13.34 10.49
C ILE A 228 -2.75 -13.60 10.72
N PHE A 229 -3.60 -13.30 9.73
CA PHE A 229 -5.04 -13.52 9.87
C PHE A 229 -5.40 -15.02 9.94
N ILE A 230 -4.58 -15.89 9.35
CA ILE A 230 -4.72 -17.35 9.51
C ILE A 230 -4.35 -17.77 10.93
N GLU A 231 -3.22 -17.29 11.44
CA GLU A 231 -2.75 -17.58 12.81
C GLU A 231 -3.73 -17.08 13.89
N THR A 232 -4.43 -15.99 13.62
CA THR A 232 -5.40 -15.38 14.56
C THR A 232 -6.85 -15.82 14.32
N ASP A 233 -7.11 -16.75 13.40
CA ASP A 233 -8.47 -17.20 13.00
C ASP A 233 -9.41 -16.05 12.60
N ASP A 234 -8.86 -14.95 12.04
CA ASP A 234 -9.66 -13.81 11.61
C ASP A 234 -10.22 -14.00 10.21
N PHE A 235 -11.30 -14.77 10.10
CA PHE A 235 -11.92 -15.14 8.83
C PHE A 235 -12.46 -13.95 8.01
N VAL A 236 -12.80 -12.84 8.67
CA VAL A 236 -13.26 -11.62 7.99
C VAL A 236 -12.14 -11.02 7.16
N TYR A 237 -10.98 -10.87 7.77
CA TYR A 237 -9.80 -10.29 7.12
C TYR A 237 -9.10 -11.29 6.21
N GLN A 238 -9.12 -12.60 6.53
CA GLN A 238 -8.69 -13.65 5.59
C GLN A 238 -9.45 -13.54 4.27
N SER A 239 -10.79 -13.47 4.33
CA SER A 239 -11.62 -13.29 3.13
C SER A 239 -11.19 -12.06 2.33
N ASN A 240 -10.95 -10.94 2.99
CA ASN A 240 -10.52 -9.71 2.32
C ASN A 240 -9.13 -9.85 1.66
N ALA A 241 -8.17 -10.44 2.37
CA ALA A 241 -6.82 -10.66 1.86
C ALA A 241 -6.82 -11.59 0.64
N TYR A 242 -7.58 -12.69 0.69
CA TYR A 242 -7.76 -13.58 -0.46
C TYR A 242 -8.38 -12.88 -1.67
N LEU A 243 -9.41 -12.06 -1.47
CA LEU A 243 -10.02 -11.29 -2.57
C LEU A 243 -9.04 -10.27 -3.17
N ASN A 244 -8.21 -9.64 -2.37
CA ASN A 244 -7.20 -8.71 -2.85
C ASN A 244 -6.10 -9.45 -3.63
N LEU A 245 -5.60 -10.58 -3.11
CA LEU A 245 -4.66 -11.46 -3.83
C LEU A 245 -5.25 -11.90 -5.17
N GLY A 246 -6.50 -12.38 -5.16
CA GLY A 246 -7.18 -12.81 -6.37
C GLY A 246 -7.30 -11.71 -7.41
N PHE A 247 -7.66 -10.49 -7.00
CA PHE A 247 -7.73 -9.33 -7.88
C PHE A 247 -6.34 -8.95 -8.44
N THR A 248 -5.31 -8.97 -7.61
CA THR A 248 -3.94 -8.66 -8.03
C THR A 248 -3.41 -9.69 -9.02
N TYR A 249 -3.63 -11.00 -8.76
CA TYR A 249 -3.27 -12.04 -9.71
C TYR A 249 -4.04 -11.92 -11.05
N PHE A 250 -5.31 -11.54 -11.00
CA PHE A 250 -6.07 -11.24 -12.20
C PHE A 250 -5.44 -10.11 -13.02
N ASN A 251 -5.04 -9.01 -12.38
CA ASN A 251 -4.36 -7.90 -13.04
C ASN A 251 -3.00 -8.27 -13.62
N MET A 252 -2.36 -9.34 -13.10
CA MET A 252 -1.15 -9.96 -13.62
C MET A 252 -1.42 -11.00 -14.72
N LYS A 253 -2.69 -11.21 -15.09
CA LYS A 253 -3.15 -12.25 -16.03
C LYS A 253 -2.85 -13.69 -15.58
N ASN A 254 -2.58 -13.90 -14.30
CA ASN A 254 -2.47 -15.23 -13.70
C ASN A 254 -3.87 -15.69 -13.23
N TYR A 255 -4.67 -16.15 -14.18
CA TYR A 255 -6.08 -16.45 -13.94
C TYR A 255 -6.31 -17.63 -13.01
N ASP A 256 -5.42 -18.59 -12.95
CA ASP A 256 -5.56 -19.76 -12.06
C ASP A 256 -5.31 -19.39 -10.61
N SER A 257 -4.23 -18.66 -10.33
CA SER A 257 -3.99 -18.11 -8.99
C SER A 257 -5.09 -17.12 -8.58
N ALA A 258 -5.59 -16.31 -9.50
CA ALA A 258 -6.70 -15.40 -9.26
C ALA A 258 -7.95 -16.16 -8.85
N GLN A 259 -8.35 -17.17 -9.62
CA GLN A 259 -9.53 -17.99 -9.36
C GLN A 259 -9.43 -18.72 -8.01
N TYR A 260 -8.27 -19.33 -7.74
CA TYR A 260 -8.04 -20.01 -6.45
C TYR A 260 -8.27 -19.07 -5.26
N ASN A 261 -7.63 -17.90 -5.27
CA ASN A 261 -7.73 -16.96 -4.17
C ASN A 261 -9.14 -16.37 -4.05
N LEU A 262 -9.79 -16.04 -5.18
CA LEU A 262 -11.17 -15.54 -5.15
C LEU A 262 -12.15 -16.59 -4.62
N ASN A 263 -12.00 -17.85 -5.01
CA ASN A 263 -12.85 -18.94 -4.48
C ASN A 263 -12.70 -19.05 -2.96
N LYS A 264 -11.47 -19.03 -2.43
CA LYS A 264 -11.23 -19.04 -0.98
C LYS A 264 -11.86 -17.83 -0.29
N GLY A 265 -11.68 -16.64 -0.85
CA GLY A 265 -12.28 -15.41 -0.32
C GLY A 265 -13.80 -15.41 -0.33
N VAL A 266 -14.42 -15.92 -1.40
CA VAL A 266 -15.88 -16.05 -1.54
C VAL A 266 -16.45 -17.12 -0.62
N GLU A 267 -15.78 -18.27 -0.47
CA GLU A 267 -16.16 -19.34 0.46
C GLU A 267 -16.23 -18.81 1.89
N LEU A 268 -15.18 -18.14 2.36
CA LEU A 268 -15.16 -17.51 3.67
C LEU A 268 -16.25 -16.43 3.79
N ALA A 269 -16.40 -15.59 2.77
CA ALA A 269 -17.41 -14.54 2.78
C ALA A 269 -18.84 -15.11 2.86
N LYS A 270 -19.13 -16.22 2.19
CA LYS A 270 -20.40 -16.92 2.26
C LYS A 270 -20.61 -17.54 3.65
N LYS A 271 -19.62 -18.29 4.15
CA LYS A 271 -19.66 -18.99 5.45
C LYS A 271 -19.91 -18.01 6.60
N TYR A 272 -19.22 -16.88 6.60
CA TYR A 272 -19.28 -15.89 7.68
C TYR A 272 -20.20 -14.69 7.35
N ARG A 273 -21.04 -14.79 6.32
CA ARG A 273 -22.05 -13.79 5.91
C ARG A 273 -21.49 -12.40 5.66
N LEU A 274 -20.28 -12.33 5.12
CA LEU A 274 -19.57 -11.08 4.81
C LEU A 274 -20.10 -10.47 3.50
N LYS A 275 -21.22 -9.77 3.57
CA LYS A 275 -22.00 -9.31 2.41
C LYS A 275 -21.14 -8.58 1.36
N GLY A 276 -20.30 -7.63 1.79
CA GLY A 276 -19.45 -6.85 0.89
C GLY A 276 -18.40 -7.70 0.15
N ASN A 277 -17.73 -8.59 0.88
CA ASN A 277 -16.71 -9.48 0.31
C ASN A 277 -17.36 -10.50 -0.64
N TYR A 278 -18.50 -11.06 -0.25
CA TYR A 278 -19.22 -12.02 -1.09
C TYR A 278 -19.61 -11.41 -2.44
N SER A 279 -20.26 -10.25 -2.44
CA SER A 279 -20.64 -9.57 -3.67
C SER A 279 -19.43 -9.16 -4.53
N ARG A 280 -18.36 -8.66 -3.90
CA ARG A 280 -17.11 -8.29 -4.60
C ARG A 280 -16.46 -9.51 -5.23
N GLY A 281 -16.39 -10.61 -4.49
CA GLY A 281 -15.80 -11.86 -4.97
C GLY A 281 -16.57 -12.46 -6.15
N LEU A 282 -17.90 -12.50 -6.09
CA LEU A 282 -18.75 -12.93 -7.21
C LEU A 282 -18.47 -12.08 -8.48
N GLY A 283 -18.38 -10.75 -8.34
CA GLY A 283 -18.06 -9.89 -9.46
C GLY A 283 -16.72 -10.24 -10.11
N HIS A 284 -15.68 -10.47 -9.32
CA HIS A 284 -14.36 -10.84 -9.86
C HIS A 284 -14.32 -12.26 -10.44
N LEU A 285 -15.02 -13.24 -9.84
CA LEU A 285 -15.16 -14.57 -10.43
C LEU A 285 -15.85 -14.51 -11.79
N GLY A 286 -16.92 -13.72 -11.91
CA GLY A 286 -17.59 -13.51 -13.18
C GLY A 286 -16.67 -12.90 -14.24
N ILE A 287 -15.79 -11.98 -13.87
CA ILE A 287 -14.80 -11.38 -14.79
C ILE A 287 -13.78 -12.43 -15.25
N ILE A 288 -13.29 -13.28 -14.33
CA ILE A 288 -12.35 -14.35 -14.69
C ILE A 288 -13.03 -15.36 -15.62
N SER A 289 -14.26 -15.78 -15.33
CA SER A 289 -15.02 -16.68 -16.18
C SER A 289 -15.22 -16.11 -17.58
N LEU A 290 -15.49 -14.80 -17.68
CA LEU A 290 -15.56 -14.11 -18.98
C LEU A 290 -14.22 -14.18 -19.74
N HIS A 291 -13.09 -13.97 -19.05
CA HIS A 291 -11.76 -14.06 -19.68
C HIS A 291 -11.36 -15.49 -20.07
N LYS A 292 -11.94 -16.50 -19.41
CA LYS A 292 -11.80 -17.91 -19.76
C LYS A 292 -12.84 -18.37 -20.80
N GLU A 293 -13.63 -17.43 -21.33
CA GLU A 293 -14.71 -17.67 -22.30
C GLU A 293 -15.82 -18.59 -21.77
N ASN A 294 -15.88 -18.79 -20.46
CA ASN A 294 -16.98 -19.50 -19.82
C ASN A 294 -18.13 -18.52 -19.52
N TYR A 295 -18.91 -18.23 -20.54
CA TYR A 295 -19.97 -17.22 -20.50
C TYR A 295 -21.12 -17.60 -19.56
N THR A 296 -21.40 -18.89 -19.41
CA THR A 296 -22.43 -19.39 -18.49
C THR A 296 -22.09 -19.06 -17.04
N ASP A 297 -20.92 -19.45 -16.57
CA ASP A 297 -20.48 -19.15 -15.23
C ASP A 297 -20.30 -17.64 -15.02
N ALA A 298 -19.77 -16.93 -16.03
CA ALA A 298 -19.61 -15.49 -15.97
C ALA A 298 -20.95 -14.79 -15.70
N ARG A 299 -21.99 -15.17 -16.46
CA ARG A 299 -23.36 -14.65 -16.27
C ARG A 299 -23.88 -14.99 -14.87
N GLU A 300 -23.81 -16.25 -14.48
CA GLU A 300 -24.31 -16.71 -13.17
C GLU A 300 -23.69 -15.91 -12.02
N TYR A 301 -22.36 -15.77 -11.98
CA TYR A 301 -21.68 -15.02 -10.94
C TYR A 301 -22.03 -13.54 -10.95
N LEU A 302 -22.10 -12.90 -12.13
CA LEU A 302 -22.40 -11.49 -12.25
C LEU A 302 -23.87 -11.20 -11.85
N GLU A 303 -24.82 -11.99 -12.32
CA GLU A 303 -26.24 -11.85 -11.97
C GLU A 303 -26.49 -12.08 -10.48
N LYS A 304 -25.91 -13.14 -9.89
CA LYS A 304 -25.94 -13.35 -8.44
C LYS A 304 -25.38 -12.15 -7.67
N GLY A 305 -24.26 -11.62 -8.12
CA GLY A 305 -23.66 -10.44 -7.51
C GLY A 305 -24.54 -9.20 -7.62
N ILE A 306 -25.19 -8.97 -8.77
CA ILE A 306 -26.10 -7.84 -9.00
C ILE A 306 -27.35 -7.99 -8.15
N ALA A 307 -27.98 -9.18 -8.13
CA ALA A 307 -29.16 -9.46 -7.32
C ALA A 307 -28.86 -9.23 -5.83
N PHE A 308 -27.70 -9.70 -5.37
CA PHE A 308 -27.25 -9.49 -4.01
C PHE A 308 -27.03 -8.01 -3.70
N ASP A 309 -26.43 -7.23 -4.60
CA ASP A 309 -26.25 -5.79 -4.42
C ASP A 309 -27.60 -5.08 -4.30
N LYS A 310 -28.54 -5.38 -5.20
CA LYS A 310 -29.89 -4.77 -5.20
C LYS A 310 -30.66 -5.08 -3.91
N GLN A 311 -30.45 -6.23 -3.30
CA GLN A 311 -31.09 -6.61 -2.05
C GLN A 311 -30.56 -5.82 -0.84
N PHE A 312 -29.27 -5.49 -0.82
CA PHE A 312 -28.64 -4.95 0.38
C PHE A 312 -28.20 -3.49 0.27
N TRP A 313 -28.13 -2.91 -0.93
CA TRP A 313 -27.69 -1.52 -1.15
C TRP A 313 -28.52 -0.82 -2.21
N LYS A 314 -29.03 0.40 -1.89
CA LYS A 314 -29.78 1.24 -2.85
C LYS A 314 -28.94 1.67 -4.05
N SER A 315 -27.65 1.94 -3.83
CA SER A 315 -26.65 2.32 -4.85
C SER A 315 -25.37 1.55 -4.58
N GLY A 316 -25.41 0.23 -4.81
CA GLY A 316 -24.30 -0.65 -4.55
C GLY A 316 -23.24 -0.67 -5.64
N PRO A 317 -22.18 -1.48 -5.49
CA PRO A 317 -21.11 -1.63 -6.47
C PRO A 317 -21.58 -2.42 -7.72
N THR A 318 -22.78 -2.14 -8.19
CA THR A 318 -23.44 -2.88 -9.28
C THR A 318 -22.86 -2.54 -10.64
N GLY A 319 -22.40 -1.27 -10.82
CA GLY A 319 -21.99 -0.77 -12.13
C GLY A 319 -20.92 -1.61 -12.83
N PHE A 320 -19.85 -2.01 -12.13
CA PHE A 320 -18.83 -2.82 -12.76
C PHE A 320 -19.30 -4.23 -13.15
N LYS A 321 -20.24 -4.82 -12.41
CA LYS A 321 -20.85 -6.11 -12.74
C LYS A 321 -21.72 -6.02 -13.97
N LEU A 322 -22.53 -4.95 -14.08
CA LEU A 322 -23.34 -4.65 -15.27
C LEU A 322 -22.46 -4.48 -16.51
N LEU A 323 -21.35 -3.74 -16.39
CA LEU A 323 -20.39 -3.59 -17.47
C LEU A 323 -19.90 -4.94 -18.00
N HIS A 324 -19.51 -5.83 -17.09
CA HIS A 324 -19.00 -7.16 -17.48
C HIS A 324 -20.11 -8.11 -17.94
N LEU A 325 -21.32 -8.01 -17.40
CA LEU A 325 -22.47 -8.75 -17.90
C LEU A 325 -22.82 -8.32 -19.33
N GLY A 326 -22.77 -7.03 -19.62
CA GLY A 326 -22.91 -6.51 -20.98
C GLY A 326 -21.81 -7.07 -21.91
N ARG A 327 -20.57 -7.25 -21.42
CA ARG A 327 -19.50 -7.88 -22.20
C ARG A 327 -19.75 -9.38 -22.45
N VAL A 328 -20.35 -10.09 -21.49
CA VAL A 328 -20.79 -11.49 -21.70
C VAL A 328 -21.81 -11.53 -22.84
N GLU A 329 -22.84 -10.67 -22.79
CA GLU A 329 -23.84 -10.61 -23.86
C GLU A 329 -23.24 -10.22 -25.21
N MET A 330 -22.26 -9.31 -25.21
CA MET A 330 -21.57 -8.91 -26.43
C MET A 330 -20.73 -10.06 -27.01
N ALA A 331 -20.10 -10.88 -26.18
CA ALA A 331 -19.34 -12.06 -26.62
C ALA A 331 -20.24 -13.12 -27.27
N GLU A 332 -21.47 -13.25 -26.79
CA GLU A 332 -22.49 -14.14 -27.36
C GLU A 332 -23.32 -13.47 -28.48
N ASN A 333 -22.90 -12.30 -28.97
CA ASN A 333 -23.55 -11.52 -30.02
C ASN A 333 -24.97 -11.01 -29.68
N ASN A 334 -25.34 -10.98 -28.40
CA ASN A 334 -26.59 -10.44 -27.91
C ASN A 334 -26.50 -8.91 -27.76
N PHE A 335 -26.15 -8.18 -28.82
CA PHE A 335 -25.78 -6.77 -28.80
C PHE A 335 -26.83 -5.85 -28.19
N SER A 336 -28.12 -6.13 -28.38
CA SER A 336 -29.20 -5.33 -27.80
C SER A 336 -29.23 -5.42 -26.29
N LYS A 337 -29.05 -6.63 -25.73
CA LYS A 337 -28.96 -6.83 -24.28
C LYS A 337 -27.69 -6.20 -23.71
N ALA A 338 -26.57 -6.33 -24.42
CA ALA A 338 -25.32 -5.71 -24.04
C ALA A 338 -25.45 -4.21 -23.88
N ILE A 339 -26.09 -3.54 -24.86
CA ILE A 339 -26.34 -2.09 -24.80
C ILE A 339 -27.20 -1.73 -23.60
N ASN A 340 -28.26 -2.47 -23.29
CA ASN A 340 -29.11 -2.20 -22.13
C ASN A 340 -28.30 -2.24 -20.81
N TYR A 341 -27.40 -3.21 -20.64
CA TYR A 341 -26.53 -3.27 -19.47
C TYR A 341 -25.52 -2.11 -19.43
N PHE A 342 -24.99 -1.71 -20.59
CA PHE A 342 -24.10 -0.54 -20.67
C PHE A 342 -24.84 0.76 -20.35
N ASP A 343 -26.11 0.91 -20.78
CA ASP A 343 -26.96 2.07 -20.44
C ASP A 343 -27.20 2.17 -18.93
N GLU A 344 -27.54 1.04 -18.28
CA GLU A 344 -27.72 0.99 -16.82
C GLU A 344 -26.41 1.33 -16.10
N CYS A 345 -25.28 0.77 -16.57
CA CYS A 345 -23.96 1.06 -16.02
C CYS A 345 -23.58 2.55 -16.18
N LEU A 346 -23.84 3.13 -17.36
CA LEU A 346 -23.54 4.54 -17.64
C LEU A 346 -24.35 5.45 -16.71
N LYS A 347 -25.66 5.18 -16.58
CA LYS A 347 -26.53 5.93 -15.69
C LYS A 347 -26.02 5.94 -14.26
N LEU A 348 -25.67 4.76 -13.72
CA LEU A 348 -25.08 4.66 -12.39
C LEU A 348 -23.75 5.39 -12.27
N SER A 349 -22.89 5.29 -13.30
CA SER A 349 -21.58 5.95 -13.30
C SER A 349 -21.70 7.47 -13.25
N ILE A 350 -22.66 8.04 -13.96
CA ILE A 350 -22.96 9.48 -13.97
C ILE A 350 -23.52 9.90 -12.61
N GLU A 351 -24.48 9.14 -12.05
CA GLU A 351 -25.10 9.42 -10.75
C GLU A 351 -24.08 9.49 -9.63
N ILE A 352 -23.13 8.51 -9.58
CA ILE A 352 -22.07 8.48 -8.58
C ILE A 352 -20.82 9.27 -8.95
N LYS A 353 -20.82 9.95 -10.11
CA LYS A 353 -19.70 10.74 -10.67
C LYS A 353 -18.40 9.91 -10.85
N ASP A 354 -18.51 8.63 -11.19
CA ASP A 354 -17.36 7.76 -11.48
C ASP A 354 -16.91 7.90 -12.94
N LYS A 355 -16.01 8.85 -13.18
CA LYS A 355 -15.48 9.13 -14.52
C LYS A 355 -14.68 7.97 -15.13
N ARG A 356 -14.13 7.08 -14.31
CA ARG A 356 -13.40 5.90 -14.80
C ARG A 356 -14.39 4.87 -15.35
N ALA A 357 -15.45 4.58 -14.60
CA ALA A 357 -16.50 3.69 -15.06
C ALA A 357 -17.19 4.26 -16.32
N GLU A 358 -17.48 5.56 -16.36
CA GLU A 358 -18.03 6.25 -17.54
C GLU A 358 -17.12 6.06 -18.76
N ARG A 359 -15.81 6.26 -18.64
CA ARG A 359 -14.83 6.00 -19.71
C ARG A 359 -14.87 4.54 -20.19
N ASP A 360 -14.92 3.59 -19.25
CA ASP A 360 -14.90 2.18 -19.59
C ASP A 360 -16.18 1.74 -20.30
N VAL A 361 -17.32 2.34 -19.97
CA VAL A 361 -18.58 2.15 -20.71
C VAL A 361 -18.47 2.74 -22.12
N TYR A 362 -17.93 3.94 -22.31
CA TYR A 362 -17.75 4.49 -23.66
C TYR A 362 -16.90 3.57 -24.54
N ARG A 363 -15.86 2.93 -23.99
CA ARG A 363 -15.09 1.96 -24.73
C ARG A 363 -15.92 0.74 -25.17
N THR A 364 -16.80 0.23 -24.29
CA THR A 364 -17.67 -0.90 -24.67
C THR A 364 -18.72 -0.50 -25.71
N TYR A 365 -19.21 0.75 -25.70
CA TYR A 365 -20.06 1.25 -26.77
C TYR A 365 -19.35 1.32 -28.12
N ILE A 366 -18.09 1.75 -28.15
CA ILE A 366 -17.29 1.72 -29.38
C ILE A 366 -17.26 0.30 -29.92
N GLU A 367 -16.84 -0.65 -29.09
CA GLU A 367 -16.71 -2.07 -29.46
C GLU A 367 -18.04 -2.68 -30.01
N VAL A 368 -19.17 -2.42 -29.33
CA VAL A 368 -20.47 -2.98 -29.74
C VAL A 368 -21.00 -2.31 -31.01
N PHE A 369 -20.79 -0.99 -31.18
CA PHE A 369 -21.26 -0.29 -32.36
C PHE A 369 -20.40 -0.59 -33.60
N GLU A 370 -19.11 -0.85 -33.45
CA GLU A 370 -18.25 -1.37 -34.51
C GLU A 370 -18.71 -2.77 -34.94
N LYS A 371 -18.94 -3.69 -33.99
CA LYS A 371 -19.43 -5.06 -34.28
C LYS A 371 -20.80 -5.07 -34.95
N THR A 372 -21.61 -4.05 -34.74
CA THR A 372 -22.93 -3.91 -35.35
C THR A 372 -22.96 -2.98 -36.56
N ASN A 373 -21.80 -2.60 -37.11
CA ASN A 373 -21.61 -1.70 -38.26
C ASN A 373 -22.25 -0.32 -38.07
N ARG A 374 -22.46 0.13 -36.85
CA ARG A 374 -23.00 1.45 -36.50
C ARG A 374 -21.88 2.47 -36.33
N PHE A 375 -21.03 2.62 -37.33
CA PHE A 375 -19.78 3.38 -37.28
C PHE A 375 -19.94 4.84 -36.86
N LYS A 376 -21.06 5.49 -37.23
CA LYS A 376 -21.35 6.85 -36.78
C LYS A 376 -21.43 6.93 -35.26
N LYS A 377 -22.17 6.01 -34.61
CA LYS A 377 -22.28 5.96 -33.15
C LYS A 377 -20.93 5.58 -32.53
N ALA A 378 -20.23 4.62 -33.10
CA ALA A 378 -18.88 4.27 -32.63
C ALA A 378 -17.95 5.49 -32.61
N ASN A 379 -17.95 6.30 -33.68
CA ASN A 379 -17.16 7.53 -33.76
C ASN A 379 -17.57 8.58 -32.70
N ASP A 380 -18.88 8.74 -32.44
CA ASP A 380 -19.37 9.68 -31.43
C ASP A 380 -18.86 9.26 -30.01
N TYR A 381 -18.96 7.98 -29.68
CA TYR A 381 -18.44 7.48 -28.41
C TYR A 381 -16.90 7.47 -28.36
N THR A 382 -16.20 7.31 -29.48
CA THR A 382 -14.75 7.48 -29.56
C THR A 382 -14.33 8.89 -29.15
N LYS A 383 -15.03 9.92 -29.63
CA LYS A 383 -14.75 11.32 -29.22
C LYS A 383 -14.94 11.51 -27.71
N LEU A 384 -16.03 10.97 -27.14
CA LEU A 384 -16.30 11.04 -25.69
C LEU A 384 -15.23 10.27 -24.89
N TYR A 385 -14.89 9.07 -25.33
CA TYR A 385 -13.86 8.24 -24.73
C TYR A 385 -12.49 8.93 -24.70
N VAL A 386 -12.05 9.47 -25.85
CA VAL A 386 -10.75 10.15 -25.97
C VAL A 386 -10.73 11.39 -25.07
N LYS A 387 -11.76 12.23 -25.14
CA LYS A 387 -11.87 13.42 -24.29
C LYS A 387 -11.77 13.08 -22.79
N LEU A 388 -12.49 12.05 -22.36
CA LEU A 388 -12.49 11.63 -20.96
C LEU A 388 -11.20 10.95 -20.55
N LYS A 389 -10.65 10.08 -21.42
CA LYS A 389 -9.33 9.44 -21.24
C LYS A 389 -8.23 10.49 -21.05
N ASP A 390 -8.17 11.49 -21.93
CA ASP A 390 -7.16 12.55 -21.89
C ASP A 390 -7.32 13.43 -20.64
N SER A 391 -8.56 13.69 -20.24
CA SER A 391 -8.84 14.42 -18.99
C SER A 391 -8.38 13.64 -17.77
N LEU A 392 -8.66 12.34 -17.70
CA LEU A 392 -8.22 11.47 -16.62
C LEU A 392 -6.70 11.32 -16.61
N GLN A 393 -6.08 11.19 -17.79
CA GLN A 393 -4.62 11.08 -17.89
C GLN A 393 -3.92 12.37 -17.47
N ARG A 394 -4.43 13.53 -17.89
CA ARG A 394 -3.90 14.83 -17.44
C ARG A 394 -4.05 15.00 -15.93
N ALA A 395 -5.21 14.64 -15.38
CA ALA A 395 -5.42 14.69 -13.94
C ALA A 395 -4.47 13.76 -13.17
N PHE A 396 -4.20 12.58 -13.72
CA PHE A 396 -3.23 11.62 -13.15
C PHE A 396 -1.80 12.17 -13.21
N ASN A 397 -1.35 12.63 -14.38
CA ASN A 397 0.00 13.16 -14.57
C ASN A 397 0.24 14.41 -13.71
N ASN A 398 -0.73 15.34 -13.68
CA ASN A 398 -0.62 16.54 -12.85
C ASN A 398 -0.48 16.18 -11.37
N LYS A 399 -1.20 15.15 -10.94
CA LYS A 399 -1.16 14.69 -9.57
C LYS A 399 0.17 13.99 -9.24
N GLU A 400 0.69 13.19 -10.14
CA GLU A 400 2.00 12.55 -9.99
C GLU A 400 3.12 13.60 -9.91
N ILE A 401 3.06 14.63 -10.75
CA ILE A 401 3.99 15.78 -10.69
C ILE A 401 3.85 16.52 -9.36
N GLU A 402 2.62 16.76 -8.90
CA GLU A 402 2.37 17.41 -7.60
C GLU A 402 2.92 16.56 -6.44
N ASP A 403 2.69 15.24 -6.46
CA ASP A 403 3.21 14.31 -5.47
C ASP A 403 4.74 14.27 -5.44
N LEU A 404 5.37 14.26 -6.60
CA LEU A 404 6.84 14.33 -6.72
C LEU A 404 7.37 15.66 -6.21
N LYS A 405 6.71 16.77 -6.52
CA LYS A 405 7.08 18.10 -6.03
C LYS A 405 6.94 18.19 -4.51
N ILE A 406 5.84 17.70 -3.94
CA ILE A 406 5.61 17.65 -2.49
C ILE A 406 6.66 16.75 -1.81
N ALA A 407 6.97 15.59 -2.40
CA ALA A 407 8.00 14.68 -1.88
C ALA A 407 9.37 15.36 -1.86
N TYR A 408 9.75 16.02 -2.96
CA TYR A 408 10.99 16.78 -3.08
C TYR A 408 11.06 17.95 -2.08
N ASP A 409 9.99 18.76 -2.00
CA ASP A 409 9.92 19.89 -1.06
C ASP A 409 9.95 19.42 0.41
N THR A 410 9.36 18.27 0.69
CA THR A 410 9.37 17.67 2.04
C THR A 410 10.77 17.19 2.39
N GLU A 411 11.44 16.48 1.50
CA GLU A 411 12.81 15.99 1.68
C GLU A 411 13.79 17.15 1.85
N LYS A 412 13.61 18.20 1.05
CA LYS A 412 14.38 19.44 1.17
C LYS A 412 14.14 20.14 2.52
N LYS A 413 12.88 20.18 3.01
CA LYS A 413 12.55 20.74 4.32
C LYS A 413 13.10 19.88 5.45
N GLU A 414 13.00 18.56 5.36
CA GLU A 414 13.55 17.64 6.36
C GLU A 414 15.09 17.75 6.44
N ALA A 415 15.75 17.85 5.29
CA ALA A 415 17.19 18.09 5.22
C ALA A 415 17.58 19.46 5.81
N ALA A 416 16.81 20.51 5.50
CA ALA A 416 17.01 21.83 6.08
C ALA A 416 16.76 21.87 7.60
N ILE A 417 15.73 21.17 8.08
CA ILE A 417 15.44 21.04 9.51
C ILE A 417 16.55 20.23 10.21
N ALA A 418 17.04 19.16 9.60
CA ALA A 418 18.16 18.38 10.13
C ALA A 418 19.43 19.23 10.24
N LEU A 419 19.71 20.01 9.20
CA LEU A 419 20.82 20.95 9.18
C LEU A 419 20.68 22.03 10.25
N GLN A 420 19.50 22.65 10.36
CA GLN A 420 19.21 23.63 11.41
C GLN A 420 19.30 23.05 12.83
N LYS A 421 18.87 21.81 13.03
CA LYS A 421 19.02 21.13 14.33
C LYS A 421 20.49 20.89 14.69
N GLU A 422 21.30 20.54 13.71
CA GLU A 422 22.74 20.34 13.91
C GLU A 422 23.44 21.69 14.18
N GLU A 423 23.03 22.73 13.46
CA GLU A 423 23.49 24.11 13.68
C GLU A 423 23.09 24.64 15.05
N ILE A 424 21.83 24.44 15.48
CA ILE A 424 21.35 24.79 16.82
C ILE A 424 22.10 23.98 17.89
N LYS A 425 22.37 22.70 17.67
CA LYS A 425 23.17 21.87 18.57
C LYS A 425 24.59 22.38 18.69
N THR A 426 25.19 22.77 17.56
CA THR A 426 26.52 23.35 17.51
C THR A 426 26.56 24.72 18.18
N LEU A 427 25.57 25.58 17.91
CA LEU A 427 25.41 26.89 18.56
C LEU A 427 25.15 26.76 20.08
N ASN A 428 24.37 25.76 20.50
CA ASN A 428 24.15 25.50 21.93
C ASN A 428 25.42 24.98 22.64
N VAL A 429 26.23 24.15 21.95
CA VAL A 429 27.54 23.73 22.46
C VAL A 429 28.50 24.90 22.49
N GLN A 430 28.51 25.76 21.45
CA GLN A 430 29.29 26.98 21.42
C GLN A 430 28.86 27.96 22.53
N ALA A 431 27.53 28.19 22.70
CA ALA A 431 27.01 29.05 23.77
C ALA A 431 27.37 28.53 25.18
N LYS A 432 27.40 27.19 25.35
CA LYS A 432 27.83 26.54 26.59
C LYS A 432 29.33 26.70 26.83
N ASN A 433 30.13 26.53 25.75
CA ASN A 433 31.57 26.78 25.82
C ASN A 433 31.91 28.27 26.02
N ASP A 434 31.16 29.16 25.33
CA ASP A 434 31.31 30.63 25.53
C ASP A 434 30.95 31.06 26.96
N LYS A 435 29.94 30.42 27.53
CA LYS A 435 29.58 30.69 28.94
C LYS A 435 30.64 30.22 29.92
N LEU A 436 31.24 29.06 29.67
CA LEU A 436 32.39 28.53 30.40
C LEU A 436 33.65 29.42 30.20
N THR A 437 33.89 29.83 28.96
CA THR A 437 35.02 30.67 28.61
C THR A 437 34.89 32.09 29.19
N LYS A 438 33.65 32.66 29.14
CA LYS A 438 33.36 33.96 29.81
C LYS A 438 33.57 33.90 31.33
N THR A 439 33.25 32.76 31.94
CA THR A 439 33.45 32.54 33.38
C THR A 439 34.97 32.42 33.71
N LEU A 440 35.74 31.83 32.83
CA LEU A 440 37.20 31.72 32.95
C LEU A 440 37.94 33.02 32.63
N TYR A 441 37.42 33.82 31.69
CA TYR A 441 38.05 35.09 31.27
C TYR A 441 37.60 36.33 32.07
N SER A 442 36.55 36.22 32.89
CA SER A 442 36.17 37.27 33.84
C SER A 442 37.22 37.53 34.91
N ILE A 443 38.28 36.71 34.92
CA ILE A 443 39.37 36.77 35.92
C ILE A 443 40.64 37.46 35.36
N GLY A 444 40.65 37.91 34.12
CA GLY A 444 41.91 38.45 33.55
C GLY A 444 41.77 39.59 32.57
N ILE A 445 42.45 40.71 32.88
CA ILE A 445 42.48 41.99 32.12
C ILE A 445 43.10 41.86 30.69
N PHE A 446 43.44 40.64 30.24
CA PHE A 446 44.11 40.42 28.93
C PHE A 446 43.16 40.08 27.76
N SER A 447 41.85 40.18 27.94
CA SER A 447 40.89 39.56 27.00
C SER A 447 40.52 40.39 25.75
N LEU A 448 40.71 41.67 25.70
CA LEU A 448 40.22 42.48 24.56
C LEU A 448 41.00 42.23 23.24
N LEU A 449 42.29 41.97 23.29
CA LEU A 449 43.09 41.64 22.10
C LEU A 449 42.91 40.18 21.68
N ALA A 450 42.67 39.26 22.62
CA ALA A 450 42.38 37.89 22.31
C ALA A 450 40.94 37.72 21.73
N ILE A 451 39.98 38.54 22.24
CA ILE A 451 38.61 38.57 21.71
C ILE A 451 38.55 39.08 20.26
N ALA A 452 39.30 40.15 19.95
CA ALA A 452 39.40 40.67 18.55
C ALA A 452 40.05 39.66 17.60
N SER A 453 41.09 38.95 18.08
CA SER A 453 41.74 37.88 17.31
C SER A 453 40.85 36.66 17.13
N LEU A 454 40.10 36.28 18.18
CA LEU A 454 39.14 35.16 18.12
C LEU A 454 37.93 35.49 17.24
N LEU A 455 37.43 36.72 17.26
CA LEU A 455 36.35 37.16 16.38
C LEU A 455 36.79 37.18 14.91
N TYR A 456 38.04 37.64 14.65
CA TYR A 456 38.63 37.62 13.31
C TYR A 456 38.83 36.17 12.82
N PHE A 457 39.29 35.29 13.69
CA PHE A 457 39.45 33.86 13.36
C PHE A 457 38.09 33.14 13.20
N GLY A 458 37.09 33.49 14.02
CA GLY A 458 35.72 33.02 13.91
C GLY A 458 35.04 33.44 12.61
N PHE A 459 35.30 34.67 12.16
CA PHE A 459 34.81 35.20 10.88
C PHE A 459 35.46 34.48 9.70
N LYS A 460 36.77 34.26 9.77
CA LYS A 460 37.54 33.51 8.76
C LYS A 460 37.13 32.00 8.72
N GLN A 461 36.90 31.42 9.87
CA GLN A 461 36.38 30.05 9.99
C GLN A 461 34.93 29.92 9.46
N ARG A 462 34.07 30.95 9.72
CA ARG A 462 32.69 30.96 9.22
C ARG A 462 32.62 31.07 7.70
N ILE A 463 33.53 31.87 7.09
CA ILE A 463 33.69 31.95 5.63
C ILE A 463 34.16 30.60 5.08
N LYS A 464 35.12 29.96 5.78
CA LYS A 464 35.63 28.64 5.37
C LYS A 464 34.58 27.54 5.54
N LYS A 465 33.78 27.58 6.63
CA LYS A 465 32.69 26.65 6.90
C LYS A 465 31.56 26.79 5.86
N ASN A 466 31.19 28.04 5.54
CA ASN A 466 30.19 28.31 4.48
C ASN A 466 30.67 27.85 3.09
N LYS A 467 32.01 27.91 2.85
CA LYS A 467 32.58 27.37 1.63
C LYS A 467 32.51 25.83 1.60
N ILE A 468 32.84 25.19 2.70
CA ILE A 468 32.76 23.71 2.85
C ILE A 468 31.32 23.21 2.80
N GLU A 469 30.36 23.96 3.37
CA GLU A 469 28.93 23.61 3.28
C GLU A 469 28.39 23.75 1.85
N ARG A 470 28.84 24.76 1.10
CA ARG A 470 28.54 24.86 -0.34
C ARG A 470 29.13 23.69 -1.13
N GLU A 471 30.37 23.35 -0.85
CA GLU A 471 31.06 22.21 -1.51
C GLU A 471 30.37 20.88 -1.14
N LYS A 472 29.90 20.70 0.12
CA LYS A 472 29.10 19.54 0.52
C LYS A 472 27.72 19.50 -0.15
N GLN A 473 27.05 20.63 -0.31
CA GLN A 473 25.79 20.69 -1.05
C GLN A 473 25.95 20.30 -2.52
N GLU A 474 27.05 20.75 -3.15
CA GLU A 474 27.37 20.34 -4.53
C GLU A 474 27.73 18.86 -4.62
N GLU A 475 28.37 18.32 -3.60
CA GLU A 475 28.70 16.89 -3.51
C GLU A 475 27.44 16.05 -3.27
N ILE A 476 26.51 16.50 -2.41
CA ILE A 476 25.19 15.88 -2.20
C ILE A 476 24.39 15.91 -3.52
N TYR A 477 24.43 17.01 -4.26
CA TYR A 477 23.76 17.11 -5.55
C TYR A 477 24.36 16.12 -6.59
N LYS A 478 25.69 15.94 -6.57
CA LYS A 478 26.38 14.93 -7.39
C LYS A 478 26.03 13.50 -6.96
N GLN A 479 25.89 13.28 -5.65
CA GLN A 479 25.45 11.97 -5.10
C GLN A 479 23.98 11.68 -5.45
N GLU A 480 23.11 12.69 -5.46
CA GLU A 480 21.70 12.55 -5.84
C GLU A 480 21.55 12.19 -7.33
N ILE A 481 22.38 12.79 -8.18
CA ILE A 481 22.51 12.38 -9.59
C ILE A 481 23.06 10.95 -9.69
N GLY A 482 24.04 10.61 -8.85
CA GLY A 482 24.57 9.26 -8.72
C GLY A 482 23.52 8.25 -8.24
N PHE A 483 22.60 8.68 -7.37
CA PHE A 483 21.49 7.85 -6.89
C PHE A 483 20.42 7.64 -7.96
N LYS A 484 20.08 8.67 -8.74
CA LYS A 484 19.22 8.52 -9.93
C LYS A 484 19.85 7.63 -11.00
N LYS A 485 21.17 7.73 -11.15
CA LYS A 485 21.91 6.80 -12.03
C LYS A 485 21.92 5.38 -11.48
N LYS A 486 21.93 5.19 -10.14
CA LYS A 486 21.74 3.87 -9.49
C LYS A 486 20.31 3.34 -9.60
N GLU A 487 19.32 4.20 -9.61
CA GLU A 487 17.94 3.84 -9.86
C GLU A 487 17.73 3.36 -11.30
N LEU A 488 18.47 3.92 -12.24
CA LEU A 488 18.55 3.41 -13.61
C LEU A 488 19.27 2.04 -13.67
N ALA A 489 20.26 1.81 -12.80
CA ALA A 489 20.89 0.49 -12.62
C ALA A 489 19.94 -0.55 -11.98
N SER A 490 18.87 -0.11 -11.31
CA SER A 490 17.74 -0.94 -10.88
C SER A 490 16.95 -1.53 -12.07
N GLN A 491 17.17 -1.05 -13.28
CA GLN A 491 16.77 -1.80 -14.51
C GLN A 491 17.50 -3.15 -14.63
N THR A 492 18.57 -3.35 -13.85
CA THR A 492 19.15 -4.68 -13.64
C THR A 492 18.13 -5.65 -13.01
N LEU A 493 17.19 -5.12 -12.23
CA LEU A 493 16.06 -5.90 -11.71
C LEU A 493 15.15 -6.40 -12.86
N HIS A 494 15.08 -5.65 -13.95
CA HIS A 494 14.38 -6.08 -15.16
C HIS A 494 15.05 -7.31 -15.81
N LEU A 495 16.37 -7.41 -15.72
CA LEU A 495 17.12 -8.60 -16.16
C LEU A 495 16.85 -9.82 -15.27
N VAL A 496 16.65 -9.61 -13.98
CA VAL A 496 16.22 -10.69 -13.07
C VAL A 496 14.82 -11.19 -13.43
N GLN A 497 13.90 -10.27 -13.70
CA GLN A 497 12.53 -10.62 -14.12
C GLN A 497 12.53 -11.39 -15.45
N LYS A 498 13.37 -10.99 -16.38
CA LYS A 498 13.53 -11.65 -17.67
C LYS A 498 14.08 -13.08 -17.53
N ASN A 499 15.02 -13.29 -16.63
CA ASN A 499 15.60 -14.60 -16.36
C ASN A 499 14.66 -15.51 -15.55
N THR A 500 13.85 -14.96 -14.66
CA THR A 500 12.77 -15.71 -13.98
C THR A 500 11.73 -16.19 -15.01
N PHE A 501 11.39 -15.34 -15.96
CA PHE A 501 10.53 -15.71 -17.09
C PHE A 501 11.11 -16.86 -17.93
N ILE A 502 12.42 -16.82 -18.20
CA ILE A 502 13.12 -17.91 -18.94
C ILE A 502 13.13 -19.21 -18.13
N GLN A 503 13.26 -19.12 -16.82
CA GLN A 503 13.20 -20.28 -15.93
C GLN A 503 11.79 -20.89 -15.90
N GLU A 504 10.74 -20.08 -15.85
CA GLU A 504 9.35 -20.51 -15.97
C GLU A 504 9.06 -21.10 -17.36
N LEU A 505 9.64 -20.53 -18.39
CA LEU A 505 9.57 -21.04 -19.76
C LEU A 505 10.19 -22.43 -19.85
N LYS A 506 11.33 -22.65 -19.19
CA LYS A 506 12.03 -23.93 -19.14
C LYS A 506 11.23 -24.97 -18.36
N GLU A 507 10.58 -24.59 -17.27
CA GLU A 507 9.70 -25.48 -16.50
C GLU A 507 8.42 -25.83 -17.29
N ASN A 508 7.87 -24.90 -18.04
CA ASN A 508 6.73 -25.14 -18.93
C ASN A 508 7.11 -26.03 -20.10
N LEU A 509 8.32 -25.90 -20.65
CA LEU A 509 8.88 -26.81 -21.68
C LEU A 509 9.03 -28.23 -21.14
N VAL A 510 9.40 -28.41 -19.89
CA VAL A 510 9.47 -29.73 -19.24
C VAL A 510 8.08 -30.35 -19.09
N LYS A 511 7.06 -29.53 -18.75
CA LYS A 511 5.65 -29.97 -18.66
C LYS A 511 5.07 -30.34 -20.04
N ILE A 512 5.42 -29.62 -21.10
CA ILE A 512 5.01 -29.90 -22.49
C ILE A 512 5.63 -31.19 -23.01
N LYS A 513 6.81 -31.56 -22.54
CA LYS A 513 7.46 -32.84 -22.90
C LYS A 513 6.66 -34.06 -22.41
N GLN A 514 5.73 -33.87 -21.49
CA GLN A 514 4.89 -34.95 -20.93
C GLN A 514 3.51 -35.09 -21.62
N SER A 515 3.17 -34.27 -22.63
CA SER A 515 1.88 -34.34 -23.34
C SER A 515 2.06 -34.15 -24.86
N PRO A 516 2.15 -35.20 -25.63
CA PRO A 516 2.54 -35.15 -27.05
C PRO A 516 1.56 -34.43 -27.99
N GLU A 517 0.29 -34.30 -27.65
CA GLU A 517 -0.73 -33.75 -28.57
C GLU A 517 -0.78 -32.19 -28.61
N LEU A 518 -0.27 -31.53 -27.61
CA LEU A 518 -0.21 -30.05 -27.55
C LEU A 518 1.12 -29.46 -28.06
N PHE A 519 2.09 -30.31 -28.34
CA PHE A 519 3.47 -29.94 -28.66
C PHE A 519 3.59 -28.99 -29.88
N LYS A 520 2.79 -29.19 -30.90
CA LYS A 520 2.98 -28.48 -32.20
C LYS A 520 2.48 -27.03 -32.17
N VAL A 521 1.49 -26.72 -31.34
CA VAL A 521 0.89 -25.40 -31.24
C VAL A 521 1.67 -24.54 -30.23
N GLU A 522 1.98 -25.10 -29.05
CA GLU A 522 2.71 -24.41 -28.00
C GLU A 522 4.20 -24.23 -28.33
N PHE A 523 4.80 -25.15 -29.06
CA PHE A 523 6.17 -25.01 -29.56
C PHE A 523 6.32 -23.85 -30.54
N ARG A 524 5.32 -23.62 -31.43
CA ARG A 524 5.31 -22.45 -32.31
C ARG A 524 5.17 -21.14 -31.53
N ARG A 525 4.37 -21.16 -30.49
CA ARG A 525 4.16 -19.99 -29.60
C ARG A 525 5.43 -19.66 -28.81
N LEU A 526 6.10 -20.68 -28.28
CA LEU A 526 7.40 -20.60 -27.62
C LEU A 526 8.52 -20.08 -28.53
N VAL A 527 8.59 -20.57 -29.75
CA VAL A 527 9.57 -20.10 -30.76
C VAL A 527 9.31 -18.65 -31.15
N MET A 528 8.04 -18.20 -31.21
CA MET A 528 7.71 -16.78 -31.42
C MET A 528 8.06 -15.90 -30.20
N LEU A 529 7.85 -16.38 -28.99
CA LEU A 529 8.24 -15.69 -27.77
C LEU A 529 9.77 -15.59 -27.65
N LEU A 530 10.50 -16.66 -27.96
CA LEU A 530 11.97 -16.70 -27.97
C LEU A 530 12.59 -15.81 -29.04
N LYS A 531 11.95 -15.71 -30.23
CA LYS A 531 12.41 -14.80 -31.29
C LYS A 531 12.21 -13.32 -30.96
N LYS A 532 11.25 -12.99 -30.10
CA LYS A 532 11.01 -11.62 -29.64
C LYS A 532 12.01 -11.18 -28.58
N GLU A 533 12.62 -12.13 -27.86
CA GLU A 533 13.55 -11.93 -26.73
C GLU A 533 15.04 -11.99 -27.12
N SER A 534 15.40 -12.38 -28.35
CA SER A 534 16.81 -12.49 -28.78
C SER A 534 17.49 -11.15 -29.09
N ALA A 535 17.07 -10.07 -28.39
CA ALA A 535 17.77 -8.79 -28.36
C ALA A 535 18.81 -8.68 -27.21
N GLU A 536 19.17 -9.82 -26.60
CA GLU A 536 19.96 -9.90 -25.35
C GLU A 536 21.35 -9.28 -25.41
N ASP A 537 22.00 -9.25 -26.56
CA ASP A 537 23.34 -8.63 -26.66
C ASP A 537 23.28 -7.09 -26.61
N LYS A 538 22.17 -6.47 -27.04
CA LYS A 538 22.00 -5.03 -26.95
C LYS A 538 21.80 -4.55 -25.51
N ASP A 539 21.10 -5.30 -24.69
CA ASP A 539 20.82 -4.94 -23.31
C ASP A 539 22.08 -5.03 -22.44
N TRP A 540 22.96 -5.98 -22.73
CA TRP A 540 24.26 -6.08 -22.07
C TRP A 540 25.21 -4.92 -22.43
N GLU A 541 25.27 -4.52 -23.68
CA GLU A 541 26.11 -3.40 -24.11
C GLU A 541 25.61 -2.06 -23.49
N VAL A 542 24.31 -1.88 -23.38
CA VAL A 542 23.72 -0.73 -22.69
C VAL A 542 24.05 -0.76 -21.19
N PHE A 543 23.88 -1.92 -20.54
CA PHE A 543 24.29 -2.09 -19.14
C PHE A 543 25.77 -1.79 -18.92
N LYS A 544 26.64 -2.35 -19.76
CA LYS A 544 28.08 -2.18 -19.69
C LYS A 544 28.50 -0.70 -19.83
N SER A 545 27.85 0.04 -20.74
CA SER A 545 28.09 1.46 -20.91
C SER A 545 27.77 2.23 -19.64
N TYR A 546 26.58 2.06 -19.06
CA TYR A 546 26.18 2.73 -17.82
C TYR A 546 26.99 2.26 -16.60
N PHE A 547 27.30 0.97 -16.52
CA PHE A 547 28.12 0.42 -15.46
C PHE A 547 29.54 1.00 -15.47
N SER A 548 30.14 1.14 -16.64
CA SER A 548 31.47 1.74 -16.80
C SER A 548 31.49 3.19 -16.39
N GLU A 549 30.44 3.97 -16.72
CA GLU A 549 30.31 5.36 -16.26
C GLU A 549 30.20 5.51 -14.75
N VAL A 550 29.39 4.63 -14.11
CA VAL A 550 29.16 4.68 -12.66
C VAL A 550 30.37 4.19 -11.87
N HIS A 551 31.13 3.26 -12.42
CA HIS A 551 32.23 2.59 -11.72
C HIS A 551 33.62 2.96 -12.24
N ASN A 552 33.82 4.21 -12.70
CA ASN A 552 35.11 4.80 -13.05
C ASN A 552 35.93 3.92 -14.02
N ASN A 553 35.30 3.50 -15.13
CA ASN A 553 35.94 2.66 -16.15
C ASN A 553 36.48 1.33 -15.61
N PHE A 554 35.74 0.68 -14.75
CA PHE A 554 36.08 -0.59 -14.14
C PHE A 554 36.56 -1.66 -15.14
N ASP A 555 35.89 -1.75 -16.28
CA ASP A 555 36.23 -2.67 -17.38
C ASP A 555 37.65 -2.42 -17.92
N HIS A 556 38.06 -1.15 -18.08
CA HIS A 556 39.41 -0.79 -18.49
C HIS A 556 40.47 -1.14 -17.43
N LYS A 557 40.17 -0.87 -16.16
CA LYS A 557 41.06 -1.20 -15.04
C LYS A 557 41.24 -2.72 -14.88
N LEU A 558 40.17 -3.49 -15.01
CA LEU A 558 40.23 -4.94 -14.89
C LEU A 558 40.97 -5.57 -16.08
N LYS A 559 40.80 -5.03 -17.29
CA LYS A 559 41.60 -5.45 -18.48
C LYS A 559 43.06 -5.09 -18.36
N ALA A 560 43.41 -4.01 -17.69
CA ALA A 560 44.80 -3.64 -17.44
C ALA A 560 45.51 -4.65 -16.50
N ILE A 561 44.76 -5.34 -15.63
CA ILE A 561 45.31 -6.37 -14.74
C ILE A 561 45.35 -7.74 -15.44
N TYR A 562 44.39 -8.03 -16.29
CA TYR A 562 44.29 -9.27 -17.04
C TYR A 562 43.70 -9.00 -18.44
N GLU A 563 44.59 -8.89 -19.45
CA GLU A 563 44.25 -8.45 -20.80
C GLU A 563 43.30 -9.43 -21.51
N ASP A 564 43.45 -10.75 -21.30
CA ASP A 564 42.66 -11.82 -21.93
C ASP A 564 41.37 -12.16 -21.19
N ILE A 565 40.80 -11.21 -20.43
CA ILE A 565 39.53 -11.45 -19.74
C ILE A 565 38.38 -11.61 -20.73
N SER A 566 37.69 -12.74 -20.65
CA SER A 566 36.54 -13.00 -21.52
C SER A 566 35.33 -12.15 -21.10
N GLU A 567 34.42 -11.93 -22.06
CA GLU A 567 33.19 -11.15 -21.80
C GLU A 567 32.32 -11.77 -20.69
N LYS A 568 32.27 -13.10 -20.60
CA LYS A 568 31.58 -13.81 -19.51
C LYS A 568 32.23 -13.57 -18.14
N GLU A 569 33.54 -13.47 -18.10
CA GLU A 569 34.29 -13.16 -16.87
C GLU A 569 34.13 -11.67 -16.51
N MET A 570 34.06 -10.79 -17.49
CA MET A 570 33.77 -9.36 -17.29
C MET A 570 32.37 -9.17 -16.71
N ARG A 571 31.35 -9.86 -17.25
CA ARG A 571 29.98 -9.86 -16.68
C ARG A 571 29.97 -10.32 -15.23
N LEU A 572 30.67 -11.43 -14.93
CA LEU A 572 30.78 -11.93 -13.57
C LEU A 572 31.46 -10.92 -12.64
N ALA A 573 32.55 -10.33 -13.07
CA ALA A 573 33.28 -9.32 -12.29
C ALA A 573 32.43 -8.08 -12.02
N SER A 574 31.67 -7.60 -13.00
CA SER A 574 30.74 -6.47 -12.85
C SER A 574 29.65 -6.74 -11.82
N PHE A 575 29.07 -7.93 -11.82
CA PHE A 575 28.06 -8.34 -10.83
C PHE A 575 28.63 -8.50 -9.43
N LEU A 576 29.85 -9.00 -9.31
CA LEU A 576 30.57 -9.13 -8.03
C LEU A 576 30.88 -7.75 -7.44
N ARG A 577 31.29 -6.80 -8.29
CA ARG A 577 31.51 -5.40 -7.88
C ARG A 577 30.23 -4.73 -7.38
N MET A 578 29.08 -5.07 -7.92
CA MET A 578 27.78 -4.65 -7.42
C MET A 578 27.36 -5.33 -6.11
N ASN A 579 28.22 -6.15 -5.55
CA ASN A 579 28.00 -6.93 -4.31
C ASN A 579 26.78 -7.87 -4.38
N LEU A 580 26.51 -8.41 -5.56
CA LEU A 580 25.45 -9.38 -5.76
C LEU A 580 25.87 -10.76 -5.20
N SER A 581 24.92 -11.43 -4.56
CA SER A 581 25.15 -12.79 -4.02
C SER A 581 25.31 -13.82 -5.15
N THR A 582 25.94 -14.94 -4.84
CA THR A 582 26.12 -16.05 -5.80
C THR A 582 24.79 -16.55 -6.38
N LYS A 583 23.70 -16.50 -5.57
CA LYS A 583 22.35 -16.90 -6.04
C LYS A 583 21.76 -15.89 -7.01
N GLU A 584 21.91 -14.62 -6.76
CA GLU A 584 21.47 -13.54 -7.66
C GLU A 584 22.23 -13.58 -8.97
N ILE A 585 23.56 -13.72 -8.92
CA ILE A 585 24.41 -13.85 -10.11
C ILE A 585 24.02 -15.10 -10.91
N ALA A 586 23.75 -16.22 -10.24
CA ALA A 586 23.32 -17.44 -10.90
C ALA A 586 21.99 -17.26 -11.62
N SER A 587 21.05 -16.55 -11.01
CA SER A 587 19.76 -16.18 -11.62
C SER A 587 19.97 -15.26 -12.82
N MET A 588 20.82 -14.25 -12.71
CA MET A 588 21.10 -13.27 -13.78
C MET A 588 21.81 -13.90 -14.99
N LEU A 589 22.69 -14.85 -14.76
CA LEU A 589 23.43 -15.56 -15.81
C LEU A 589 22.72 -16.82 -16.31
N ASN A 590 21.56 -17.13 -15.76
CA ASN A 590 20.78 -18.35 -16.03
C ASN A 590 21.61 -19.64 -15.93
N VAL A 591 22.37 -19.77 -14.83
CA VAL A 591 23.23 -20.91 -14.53
C VAL A 591 22.98 -21.42 -13.11
N LEU A 592 23.45 -22.62 -12.80
CA LEU A 592 23.38 -23.12 -11.41
C LEU A 592 24.35 -22.34 -10.50
N PRO A 593 24.02 -22.10 -9.24
CA PRO A 593 24.90 -21.45 -8.26
C PRO A 593 26.30 -22.05 -8.19
N ASP A 594 26.41 -23.38 -8.27
CA ASP A 594 27.68 -24.09 -8.33
C ASP A 594 28.53 -23.72 -9.54
N SER A 595 27.91 -23.39 -10.66
CA SER A 595 28.63 -22.92 -11.85
C SER A 595 29.20 -21.52 -11.64
N VAL A 596 28.49 -20.67 -10.91
CA VAL A 596 28.99 -19.34 -10.52
C VAL A 596 30.16 -19.48 -9.54
N LEU A 597 30.07 -20.37 -8.55
CA LEU A 597 31.16 -20.64 -7.62
C LEU A 597 32.43 -21.09 -8.33
N LYS A 598 32.29 -22.02 -9.29
CA LYS A 598 33.42 -22.46 -10.12
C LYS A 598 34.00 -21.33 -10.98
N SER A 599 33.12 -20.46 -11.50
CA SER A 599 33.55 -19.30 -12.28
C SER A 599 34.25 -18.23 -11.43
N LYS A 600 33.76 -17.99 -10.22
CA LYS A 600 34.44 -17.13 -9.21
C LYS A 600 35.84 -17.67 -8.88
N TYR A 601 35.95 -18.96 -8.64
CA TYR A 601 37.24 -19.61 -8.37
C TYR A 601 38.21 -19.45 -9.54
N ARG A 602 37.75 -19.67 -10.78
CA ARG A 602 38.55 -19.49 -12.00
C ARG A 602 38.98 -18.06 -12.19
N LEU A 603 38.07 -17.10 -11.99
CA LEU A 603 38.36 -15.68 -12.10
C LEU A 603 39.40 -15.25 -11.07
N LYS A 604 39.24 -15.68 -9.79
CA LYS A 604 40.20 -15.42 -8.73
C LYS A 604 41.61 -15.95 -9.08
N LYS A 605 41.70 -17.17 -9.62
CA LYS A 605 42.96 -17.76 -10.06
C LYS A 605 43.59 -17.02 -11.23
N LYS A 606 42.79 -16.56 -12.18
CA LYS A 606 43.27 -15.78 -13.36
C LYS A 606 43.79 -14.39 -12.98
N LEU A 607 43.20 -13.80 -11.95
CA LEU A 607 43.66 -12.53 -11.40
C LEU A 607 44.87 -12.66 -10.46
N ASN A 608 45.47 -13.86 -10.35
CA ASN A 608 46.60 -14.16 -9.48
C ASN A 608 46.39 -13.76 -8.02
N LEU A 609 45.17 -13.84 -7.52
CA LEU A 609 44.86 -13.52 -6.11
C LEU A 609 45.15 -14.74 -5.22
N ASP A 610 45.78 -14.50 -4.07
CA ASP A 610 46.05 -15.54 -3.08
C ASP A 610 44.77 -16.11 -2.42
N LYS A 611 44.92 -17.16 -1.59
CA LYS A 611 43.77 -17.83 -0.99
C LYS A 611 43.02 -16.93 0.01
N GLU A 612 43.70 -16.01 0.67
CA GLU A 612 43.16 -15.16 1.73
C GLU A 612 42.46 -13.92 1.17
N THR A 613 42.78 -13.48 -0.04
CA THR A 613 42.17 -12.29 -0.66
C THR A 613 40.72 -12.56 -1.06
N ASP A 614 39.78 -11.78 -0.56
CA ASP A 614 38.38 -11.85 -0.98
C ASP A 614 38.20 -11.23 -2.37
N LEU A 615 37.66 -12.01 -3.32
CA LEU A 615 37.47 -11.57 -4.69
C LEU A 615 36.49 -10.37 -4.82
N ASN A 616 35.42 -10.37 -4.00
CA ASN A 616 34.45 -9.30 -4.04
C ASN A 616 35.07 -7.98 -3.55
N HIS A 617 35.86 -8.04 -2.47
CA HIS A 617 36.56 -6.87 -1.94
C HIS A 617 37.57 -6.33 -2.95
N PHE A 618 38.39 -7.19 -3.53
CA PHE A 618 39.34 -6.80 -4.56
C PHE A 618 38.67 -6.09 -5.75
N LEU A 619 37.55 -6.64 -6.24
CA LEU A 619 36.82 -6.05 -7.36
C LEU A 619 36.09 -4.73 -6.96
N SER A 620 35.78 -4.56 -5.69
CA SER A 620 35.18 -3.30 -5.19
C SER A 620 36.18 -2.16 -5.14
N ASP A 621 37.45 -2.46 -4.91
CA ASP A 621 38.52 -1.47 -4.77
C ASP A 621 39.12 -1.05 -6.13
N LEU A 622 38.83 -1.80 -7.19
CA LEU A 622 39.22 -1.47 -8.56
C LEU A 622 38.41 -0.29 -9.12
#